data_a465782c481f887291c7acb8b4cea2a1
#
_entry.id   a465782c481f887291c7acb8b4cea2a1
#
_cell.length_a   1.000
_cell.length_b   1.000
_cell.length_c   1.000
_cell.angle_alpha   90.00
_cell.angle_beta   90.00
_cell.angle_gamma   90.00
#
_symmetry.space_group_name_H-M   'P 1'
#
loop_
_entity.id
_entity.type
_entity.pdbx_description
1 polymer ?
#
loop_
_entity_poly.entity_id
_entity_poly.type
_entity_poly.pdbx_seq_one_letter_code
_entity_poly.pdbx_strand_id
1 'polypeptide(L)'
;MSSSLGVVLGGIFALVVAGYIAQSRLPPPKPKIMGIDLGTTFSCVGVYQAVKGHVDILANENGSKVIPSVVAFTDSGVLVGNRALVQAELNPRSTIYDEKRFIGKKFSKDDLRKLSSLYQFKVTSDEKDNPKFVIESHGNQTLVSPEEIGAVILRELKRTVEKNISRSVNQAVMSVPAEF
;
A
#
# COMPACT_ATOMS: atom_id res chain seq x y z
N MET A 1 -29.05 14.21 -53.11
CA MET A 1 -27.91 13.72 -52.28
C MET A 1 -27.94 14.17 -50.80
N SER A 2 -28.78 15.13 -50.40
CA SER A 2 -28.82 15.60 -48.98
C SER A 2 -29.65 14.73 -48.02
N SER A 3 -30.63 13.99 -48.51
CA SER A 3 -31.51 13.16 -47.67
C SER A 3 -30.84 11.89 -47.10
N SER A 4 -29.91 11.30 -47.84
CA SER A 4 -29.22 10.10 -47.41
C SER A 4 -28.19 10.38 -46.26
N LEU A 5 -27.56 11.55 -46.29
CA LEU A 5 -26.62 11.96 -45.24
C LEU A 5 -27.33 12.18 -43.90
N GLY A 6 -28.51 12.80 -43.92
CA GLY A 6 -29.32 13.01 -42.71
C GLY A 6 -29.81 11.70 -42.07
N VAL A 7 -30.18 10.71 -42.87
CA VAL A 7 -30.58 9.39 -42.38
C VAL A 7 -29.39 8.65 -41.72
N VAL A 8 -28.22 8.73 -42.35
CA VAL A 8 -27.01 8.10 -41.79
C VAL A 8 -26.58 8.75 -40.46
N LEU A 9 -26.56 10.09 -40.41
CA LEU A 9 -26.23 10.83 -39.18
C LEU A 9 -27.23 10.57 -38.05
N GLY A 10 -28.53 10.52 -38.39
CA GLY A 10 -29.61 10.19 -37.45
C GLY A 10 -29.46 8.76 -36.89
N GLY A 11 -29.11 7.81 -37.78
CA GLY A 11 -28.82 6.42 -37.34
C GLY A 11 -27.64 6.30 -36.40
N ILE A 12 -26.51 6.99 -36.70
CA ILE A 12 -25.33 7.01 -35.83
C ILE A 12 -25.69 7.65 -34.49
N PHE A 13 -26.40 8.77 -34.49
CA PHE A 13 -26.82 9.42 -33.25
C PHE A 13 -27.71 8.52 -32.38
N ALA A 14 -28.69 7.84 -33.00
CA ALA A 14 -29.56 6.90 -32.29
C ALA A 14 -28.77 5.73 -31.67
N LEU A 15 -27.78 5.19 -32.39
CA LEU A 15 -26.90 4.12 -31.86
C LEU A 15 -26.05 4.60 -30.69
N VAL A 16 -25.51 5.83 -30.75
CA VAL A 16 -24.72 6.42 -29.64
C VAL A 16 -25.60 6.63 -28.42
N VAL A 17 -26.80 7.19 -28.60
CA VAL A 17 -27.77 7.40 -27.52
C VAL A 17 -28.22 6.07 -26.92
N ALA A 18 -28.55 5.08 -27.75
CA ALA A 18 -28.92 3.74 -27.29
C ALA A 18 -27.77 3.06 -26.50
N GLY A 19 -26.53 3.18 -27.00
CA GLY A 19 -25.35 2.70 -26.31
C GLY A 19 -25.13 3.36 -24.94
N TYR A 20 -25.30 4.69 -24.87
CA TYR A 20 -25.22 5.45 -23.64
C TYR A 20 -26.31 5.04 -22.63
N ILE A 21 -27.57 4.90 -23.09
CA ILE A 21 -28.66 4.43 -22.23
C ILE A 21 -28.44 3.00 -21.76
N ALA A 22 -27.97 2.11 -22.63
CA ALA A 22 -27.65 0.74 -22.26
C ALA A 22 -26.53 0.70 -21.20
N GLN A 23 -25.47 1.47 -21.40
CA GLN A 23 -24.34 1.56 -20.46
C GLN A 23 -24.74 2.15 -19.11
N SER A 24 -25.65 3.15 -19.10
CA SER A 24 -26.14 3.75 -17.84
C SER A 24 -27.06 2.83 -17.02
N ARG A 25 -27.62 1.81 -17.65
CA ARG A 25 -28.49 0.79 -16.99
C ARG A 25 -27.74 -0.47 -16.57
N LEU A 26 -26.47 -0.63 -16.99
CA LEU A 26 -25.66 -1.74 -16.52
C LEU A 26 -25.35 -1.56 -15.02
N PRO A 27 -25.43 -2.63 -14.22
CA PRO A 27 -24.99 -2.55 -12.83
C PRO A 27 -23.52 -2.15 -12.77
N PRO A 28 -23.13 -1.33 -11.79
CA PRO A 28 -21.73 -0.96 -11.65
C PRO A 28 -20.86 -2.23 -11.57
N PRO A 29 -19.72 -2.23 -12.23
CA PRO A 29 -18.83 -3.39 -12.21
C PRO A 29 -18.47 -3.73 -10.75
N LYS A 30 -18.52 -5.01 -10.42
CA LYS A 30 -18.19 -5.50 -9.06
C LYS A 30 -16.86 -4.90 -8.59
N PRO A 31 -16.77 -4.45 -7.33
CA PRO A 31 -15.53 -3.91 -6.79
C PRO A 31 -14.42 -4.96 -6.87
N LYS A 32 -13.22 -4.53 -7.24
CA LYS A 32 -12.04 -5.37 -7.15
C LYS A 32 -11.59 -5.44 -5.71
N ILE A 33 -11.28 -6.64 -5.25
CA ILE A 33 -10.74 -6.89 -3.91
C ILE A 33 -9.25 -7.16 -4.08
N MET A 34 -8.41 -6.47 -3.31
CA MET A 34 -6.99 -6.77 -3.26
C MET A 34 -6.70 -7.75 -2.12
N GLY A 35 -5.87 -8.75 -2.39
CA GLY A 35 -5.27 -9.62 -1.39
C GLY A 35 -3.94 -9.04 -0.96
N ILE A 36 -3.71 -8.88 0.35
CA ILE A 36 -2.48 -8.32 0.91
C ILE A 36 -1.81 -9.35 1.80
N ASP A 37 -0.52 -9.55 1.58
CA ASP A 37 0.36 -10.17 2.55
C ASP A 37 1.35 -9.11 3.06
N LEU A 38 1.11 -8.61 4.26
CA LEU A 38 2.01 -7.70 4.97
C LEU A 38 2.99 -8.52 5.79
N GLY A 39 4.15 -8.82 5.23
CA GLY A 39 5.19 -9.60 5.90
C GLY A 39 6.16 -8.74 6.73
N THR A 40 6.91 -9.36 7.65
CA THR A 40 7.93 -8.67 8.45
C THR A 40 9.05 -8.12 7.58
N THR A 41 9.53 -8.89 6.62
CA THR A 41 10.67 -8.54 5.76
C THR A 41 10.23 -8.08 4.38
N PHE A 42 9.25 -8.76 3.79
CA PHE A 42 8.71 -8.45 2.47
C PHE A 42 7.19 -8.48 2.51
N SER A 43 6.58 -7.62 1.71
CA SER A 43 5.14 -7.56 1.51
C SER A 43 4.78 -7.74 0.05
N CYS A 44 3.60 -8.28 -0.23
CA CYS A 44 3.09 -8.40 -1.58
C CYS A 44 1.59 -8.15 -1.65
N VAL A 45 1.11 -7.95 -2.89
CA VAL A 45 -0.30 -7.71 -3.15
C VAL A 45 -0.73 -8.40 -4.43
N GLY A 46 -1.94 -8.93 -4.42
CA GLY A 46 -2.54 -9.58 -5.57
C GLY A 46 -3.99 -9.20 -5.79
N VAL A 47 -4.51 -9.57 -6.96
CA VAL A 47 -5.91 -9.36 -7.35
C VAL A 47 -6.47 -10.65 -7.94
N TYR A 48 -7.65 -11.05 -7.50
CA TYR A 48 -8.34 -12.20 -8.06
C TYR A 48 -8.90 -11.89 -9.45
N GLN A 49 -8.54 -12.72 -10.41
CA GLN A 49 -9.01 -12.68 -11.80
C GLN A 49 -10.18 -13.65 -11.98
N ALA A 50 -11.41 -13.16 -11.82
CA ALA A 50 -12.61 -14.00 -11.86
C ALA A 50 -12.78 -14.80 -13.16
N VAL A 51 -12.35 -14.25 -14.30
CA VAL A 51 -12.44 -14.92 -15.62
C VAL A 51 -11.45 -16.09 -15.72
N LYS A 52 -10.29 -15.95 -15.13
CA LYS A 52 -9.20 -16.93 -15.18
C LYS A 52 -9.19 -17.89 -13.99
N GLY A 53 -9.92 -17.56 -12.92
CA GLY A 53 -10.04 -18.38 -11.72
C GLY A 53 -8.78 -18.42 -10.84
N HIS A 54 -7.86 -17.45 -10.94
CA HIS A 54 -6.63 -17.42 -10.14
C HIS A 54 -6.31 -16.01 -9.62
N VAL A 55 -5.35 -15.93 -8.68
CA VAL A 55 -4.83 -14.67 -8.15
C VAL A 55 -3.57 -14.29 -8.93
N ASP A 56 -3.55 -13.07 -9.47
CA ASP A 56 -2.34 -12.47 -10.02
C ASP A 56 -1.63 -11.68 -8.92
N ILE A 57 -0.39 -12.03 -8.59
CA ILE A 57 0.48 -11.22 -7.76
C ILE A 57 1.05 -10.09 -8.63
N LEU A 58 0.81 -8.85 -8.20
CA LEU A 58 1.11 -7.67 -8.97
C LEU A 58 2.55 -7.19 -8.73
N ALA A 59 3.19 -6.79 -9.82
CA ALA A 59 4.52 -6.21 -9.75
C ALA A 59 4.45 -4.70 -9.47
N ASN A 60 5.42 -4.21 -8.72
CA ASN A 60 5.65 -2.78 -8.52
C ASN A 60 6.26 -2.14 -9.78
N GLU A 61 6.58 -0.85 -9.72
CA GLU A 61 7.16 -0.09 -10.83
C GLU A 61 8.51 -0.64 -11.33
N ASN A 62 9.23 -1.38 -10.48
CA ASN A 62 10.52 -2.00 -10.82
C ASN A 62 10.38 -3.45 -11.30
N GLY A 63 9.16 -3.93 -11.53
CA GLY A 63 8.89 -5.30 -11.96
C GLY A 63 8.96 -6.36 -10.85
N SER A 64 9.20 -5.98 -9.60
CA SER A 64 9.24 -6.91 -8.46
C SER A 64 7.83 -7.18 -7.93
N LYS A 65 7.53 -8.45 -7.69
CA LYS A 65 6.25 -8.92 -7.11
C LYS A 65 6.22 -8.82 -5.58
N VAL A 66 7.34 -8.53 -4.96
CA VAL A 66 7.46 -8.28 -3.53
C VAL A 66 8.16 -6.95 -3.31
N ILE A 67 7.83 -6.26 -2.23
CA ILE A 67 8.53 -5.06 -1.79
C ILE A 67 9.12 -5.30 -0.40
N PRO A 68 10.31 -4.80 -0.09
CA PRO A 68 10.81 -4.77 1.27
C PRO A 68 9.83 -4.02 2.19
N SER A 69 9.54 -4.59 3.37
CA SER A 69 8.74 -3.94 4.41
C SER A 69 9.60 -2.91 5.16
N VAL A 70 10.07 -1.90 4.42
CA VAL A 70 10.98 -0.86 4.89
C VAL A 70 10.42 0.51 4.53
N VAL A 71 10.47 1.45 5.49
CA VAL A 71 10.03 2.84 5.33
C VAL A 71 11.15 3.77 5.78
N ALA A 72 11.56 4.69 4.93
CA ALA A 72 12.55 5.73 5.26
C ALA A 72 11.90 7.11 5.26
N PHE A 73 12.16 7.87 6.31
CA PHE A 73 11.74 9.26 6.44
C PHE A 73 12.92 10.15 6.07
N THR A 74 12.75 10.96 5.05
CA THR A 74 13.78 11.88 4.55
C THR A 74 13.23 13.30 4.50
N ASP A 75 14.10 14.27 4.36
CA ASP A 75 13.70 15.68 4.20
C ASP A 75 12.89 15.92 2.92
N SER A 76 13.04 15.06 1.92
CA SER A 76 12.25 15.12 0.68
C SER A 76 10.93 14.35 0.73
N GLY A 77 10.66 13.63 1.83
CA GLY A 77 9.43 12.84 2.02
C GLY A 77 9.66 11.40 2.48
N VAL A 78 8.60 10.62 2.43
CA VAL A 78 8.60 9.23 2.88
C VAL A 78 8.84 8.29 1.70
N LEU A 79 9.82 7.41 1.84
CA LEU A 79 10.16 6.37 0.87
C LEU A 79 9.73 5.00 1.38
N VAL A 80 9.38 4.08 0.48
CA VAL A 80 8.91 2.73 0.82
C VAL A 80 9.62 1.70 -0.06
N GLY A 81 9.81 0.50 0.49
CA GLY A 81 10.33 -0.64 -0.25
C GLY A 81 11.79 -0.47 -0.68
N ASN A 82 12.11 -0.80 -1.92
CA ASN A 82 13.49 -0.72 -2.42
C ASN A 82 14.09 0.67 -2.30
N ARG A 83 13.31 1.74 -2.49
CA ARG A 83 13.80 3.13 -2.34
C ARG A 83 14.18 3.43 -0.90
N ALA A 84 13.41 2.92 0.06
CA ALA A 84 13.72 3.04 1.48
C ALA A 84 14.95 2.20 1.86
N LEU A 85 15.08 0.99 1.30
CA LEU A 85 16.21 0.10 1.58
C LEU A 85 17.54 0.73 1.15
N VAL A 86 17.58 1.40 0.00
CA VAL A 86 18.78 2.16 -0.45
C VAL A 86 19.13 3.30 0.52
N GLN A 87 18.13 3.89 1.17
CA GLN A 87 18.35 4.93 2.18
C GLN A 87 18.91 4.41 3.50
N ALA A 88 18.81 3.11 3.78
CA ALA A 88 19.24 2.55 5.07
C ALA A 88 20.71 2.82 5.40
N GLU A 89 21.59 2.91 4.40
CA GLU A 89 23.01 3.23 4.59
C GLU A 89 23.24 4.73 4.86
N LEU A 90 22.44 5.60 4.25
CA LEU A 90 22.58 7.06 4.34
C LEU A 90 21.83 7.65 5.52
N ASN A 91 20.70 7.05 5.88
CA ASN A 91 19.77 7.52 6.89
C ASN A 91 19.25 6.38 7.77
N PRO A 92 20.15 5.62 8.45
CA PRO A 92 19.75 4.42 9.21
C PRO A 92 18.84 4.74 10.40
N ARG A 93 18.97 5.93 11.01
CA ARG A 93 18.20 6.31 12.17
C ARG A 93 16.74 6.60 11.89
N SER A 94 16.40 6.95 10.65
CA SER A 94 15.03 7.22 10.22
C SER A 94 14.57 6.27 9.11
N THR A 95 15.23 5.09 8.99
CA THR A 95 14.82 3.99 8.12
C THR A 95 14.36 2.82 8.98
N ILE A 96 13.05 2.57 8.95
CA ILE A 96 12.36 1.61 9.84
C ILE A 96 12.07 0.33 9.09
N TYR A 97 12.34 -0.79 9.71
CA TYR A 97 12.01 -2.15 9.26
C TYR A 97 11.59 -3.02 10.46
N ASP A 98 11.08 -4.22 10.19
CA ASP A 98 10.61 -5.15 11.23
C ASP A 98 9.47 -4.59 12.11
N GLU A 99 8.67 -3.64 11.62
CA GLU A 99 7.59 -3.02 12.40
C GLU A 99 6.58 -4.03 12.96
N LYS A 100 6.38 -5.15 12.27
CA LYS A 100 5.47 -6.24 12.72
C LYS A 100 5.92 -6.92 14.01
N ARG A 101 7.19 -6.80 14.39
CA ARG A 101 7.67 -7.31 15.67
C ARG A 101 7.22 -6.45 16.86
N PHE A 102 6.75 -5.22 16.57
CA PHE A 102 6.34 -4.23 17.56
C PHE A 102 4.83 -4.02 17.58
N ILE A 103 4.13 -4.19 16.45
CA ILE A 103 2.69 -3.98 16.32
C ILE A 103 1.91 -4.79 17.37
N GLY A 104 0.97 -4.12 18.05
CA GLY A 104 0.05 -4.74 19.01
C GLY A 104 0.70 -5.23 20.31
N LYS A 105 2.00 -5.02 20.50
CA LYS A 105 2.74 -5.48 21.68
C LYS A 105 3.04 -4.34 22.64
N LYS A 106 3.12 -4.68 23.91
CA LYS A 106 3.64 -3.81 24.96
C LYS A 106 4.97 -4.34 25.44
N PHE A 107 5.89 -3.45 25.74
CA PHE A 107 7.23 -3.82 26.18
C PHE A 107 7.54 -3.14 27.50
N SER A 108 8.16 -3.89 28.42
CA SER A 108 8.80 -3.26 29.59
C SER A 108 9.92 -2.33 29.13
N LYS A 109 10.28 -1.32 29.92
CA LYS A 109 11.37 -0.39 29.59
C LYS A 109 12.70 -1.11 29.36
N ASP A 110 12.97 -2.20 30.10
CA ASP A 110 14.20 -2.97 29.96
C ASP A 110 14.21 -3.83 28.70
N ASP A 111 13.08 -4.47 28.36
CA ASP A 111 12.96 -5.25 27.13
C ASP A 111 13.05 -4.34 25.90
N LEU A 112 12.40 -3.16 25.95
CA LEU A 112 12.47 -2.20 24.88
C LEU A 112 13.89 -1.65 24.66
N ARG A 113 14.64 -1.44 25.75
CA ARG A 113 16.06 -1.03 25.68
C ARG A 113 16.92 -2.10 25.02
N LYS A 114 16.76 -3.38 25.44
CA LYS A 114 17.46 -4.52 24.82
C LYS A 114 17.10 -4.66 23.35
N LEU A 115 15.81 -4.58 23.02
CA LEU A 115 15.33 -4.70 21.65
C LEU A 115 15.83 -3.54 20.77
N SER A 116 15.80 -2.30 21.28
CA SER A 116 16.30 -1.12 20.58
C SER A 116 17.80 -1.22 20.25
N SER A 117 18.60 -1.93 21.06
CA SER A 117 20.03 -2.10 20.78
C SER A 117 20.31 -2.99 19.56
N LEU A 118 19.33 -3.72 19.05
CA LEU A 118 19.46 -4.57 17.86
C LEU A 118 19.21 -3.80 16.55
N TYR A 119 18.69 -2.57 16.64
CA TYR A 119 18.33 -1.74 15.49
C TYR A 119 19.20 -0.47 15.42
N GLN A 120 19.34 0.07 14.23
CA GLN A 120 20.03 1.35 14.03
C GLN A 120 19.14 2.57 14.34
N PHE A 121 17.82 2.40 14.24
CA PHE A 121 16.85 3.39 14.66
C PHE A 121 16.51 3.24 16.15
N LYS A 122 16.10 4.34 16.76
CA LYS A 122 15.75 4.38 18.18
C LYS A 122 14.28 4.00 18.38
N VAL A 123 14.05 3.10 19.34
CA VAL A 123 12.71 2.73 19.82
C VAL A 123 12.51 3.27 21.22
N THR A 124 11.34 3.83 21.49
CA THR A 124 10.88 4.30 22.81
C THR A 124 9.46 3.80 23.07
N SER A 125 8.85 4.17 24.18
CA SER A 125 7.44 3.91 24.45
C SER A 125 6.70 5.21 24.81
N ASP A 126 5.41 5.20 24.58
CA ASP A 126 4.52 6.22 25.11
C ASP A 126 4.17 5.95 26.60
N GLU A 127 3.31 6.79 27.18
CA GLU A 127 2.85 6.68 28.57
C GLU A 127 2.05 5.40 28.87
N LYS A 128 1.60 4.69 27.83
CA LYS A 128 0.83 3.44 27.92
C LYS A 128 1.65 2.20 27.58
N ASP A 129 3.00 2.34 27.53
CA ASP A 129 3.96 1.30 27.14
C ASP A 129 3.81 0.79 25.70
N ASN A 130 3.17 1.58 24.81
CA ASN A 130 3.15 1.26 23.39
C ASN A 130 4.46 1.68 22.73
N PRO A 131 5.07 0.85 21.88
CA PRO A 131 6.33 1.17 21.23
C PRO A 131 6.16 2.32 20.24
N LYS A 132 7.18 3.18 20.15
CA LYS A 132 7.29 4.30 19.22
C LYS A 132 8.67 4.33 18.61
N PHE A 133 8.75 4.57 17.31
CA PHE A 133 9.99 4.85 16.60
C PHE A 133 10.29 6.34 16.64
N VAL A 134 11.52 6.69 16.95
CA VAL A 134 11.98 8.09 16.92
C VAL A 134 12.51 8.39 15.53
N ILE A 135 11.85 9.27 14.82
CA ILE A 135 12.23 9.70 13.48
C ILE A 135 12.84 11.10 13.55
N GLU A 136 13.97 11.26 12.89
CA GLU A 136 14.65 12.56 12.74
C GLU A 136 14.48 13.04 11.30
N SER A 137 13.84 14.19 11.12
CA SER A 137 13.65 14.84 9.82
C SER A 137 13.59 16.36 9.99
N HIS A 138 14.25 17.10 9.11
CA HIS A 138 14.33 18.57 9.16
C HIS A 138 14.81 19.12 10.52
N GLY A 139 15.70 18.38 11.20
CA GLY A 139 16.19 18.75 12.53
C GLY A 139 15.17 18.58 13.68
N ASN A 140 13.99 18.05 13.40
CA ASN A 140 12.97 17.75 14.40
C ASN A 140 12.86 16.24 14.66
N GLN A 141 12.51 15.90 15.89
CA GLN A 141 12.18 14.54 16.26
C GLN A 141 10.66 14.35 16.30
N THR A 142 10.19 13.27 15.66
CA THR A 142 8.79 12.85 15.65
C THR A 142 8.69 11.41 16.11
N LEU A 143 7.64 11.10 16.88
CA LEU A 143 7.32 9.73 17.30
C LEU A 143 6.31 9.13 16.34
N VAL A 144 6.64 7.97 15.77
CA VAL A 144 5.78 7.23 14.83
C VAL A 144 5.50 5.84 15.39
N SER A 145 4.26 5.40 15.35
CA SER A 145 3.88 4.07 15.81
C SER A 145 4.19 2.97 14.78
N PRO A 146 4.33 1.72 15.20
CA PRO A 146 4.45 0.59 14.28
C PRO A 146 3.26 0.49 13.31
N GLU A 147 2.05 0.81 13.77
CA GLU A 147 0.83 0.83 12.97
C GLU A 147 0.88 1.90 11.86
N GLU A 148 1.47 3.07 12.14
CA GLU A 148 1.68 4.12 11.14
C GLU A 148 2.68 3.68 10.06
N ILE A 149 3.74 2.95 10.44
CA ILE A 149 4.68 2.36 9.47
C ILE A 149 3.95 1.33 8.60
N GLY A 150 3.20 0.41 9.19
CA GLY A 150 2.37 -0.55 8.46
C GLY A 150 1.38 0.12 7.50
N ALA A 151 0.72 1.20 7.94
CA ALA A 151 -0.19 1.98 7.10
C ALA A 151 0.50 2.62 5.88
N VAL A 152 1.75 3.07 6.03
CA VAL A 152 2.55 3.59 4.91
C VAL A 152 2.84 2.48 3.90
N ILE A 153 3.23 1.28 4.34
CA ILE A 153 3.46 0.12 3.47
C ILE A 153 2.16 -0.28 2.75
N LEU A 154 1.05 -0.38 3.48
CA LEU A 154 -0.27 -0.71 2.91
C LEU A 154 -0.70 0.30 1.84
N ARG A 155 -0.41 1.59 2.03
CA ARG A 155 -0.70 2.63 1.05
C ARG A 155 0.10 2.42 -0.24
N GLU A 156 1.36 2.03 -0.15
CA GLU A 156 2.19 1.73 -1.33
C GLU A 156 1.70 0.48 -2.06
N LEU A 157 1.30 -0.58 -1.34
CA LEU A 157 0.69 -1.77 -1.91
C LEU A 157 -0.63 -1.43 -2.63
N LYS A 158 -1.48 -0.63 -2.01
CA LYS A 158 -2.72 -0.14 -2.64
C LYS A 158 -2.42 0.64 -3.93
N ARG A 159 -1.45 1.55 -3.89
CA ARG A 159 -1.02 2.32 -5.07
C ARG A 159 -0.55 1.39 -6.20
N THR A 160 0.21 0.36 -5.86
CA THR A 160 0.66 -0.66 -6.82
C THR A 160 -0.53 -1.33 -7.50
N VAL A 161 -1.56 -1.75 -6.74
CA VAL A 161 -2.78 -2.34 -7.31
C VAL A 161 -3.47 -1.36 -8.24
N GLU A 162 -3.79 -0.17 -7.75
CA GLU A 162 -4.57 0.83 -8.49
C GLU A 162 -3.90 1.24 -9.80
N LYS A 163 -2.56 1.32 -9.81
CA LYS A 163 -1.77 1.57 -11.01
C LYS A 163 -1.86 0.41 -12.01
N ASN A 164 -1.72 -0.85 -11.54
CA ASN A 164 -1.75 -2.03 -12.41
C ASN A 164 -3.13 -2.26 -13.04
N ILE A 165 -4.22 -2.00 -12.31
CA ILE A 165 -5.58 -2.23 -12.82
C ILE A 165 -6.24 -0.96 -13.36
N SER A 166 -5.56 0.20 -13.31
CA SER A 166 -6.05 1.53 -13.72
C SER A 166 -7.41 1.88 -13.10
N ARG A 167 -7.61 1.52 -11.84
CA ARG A 167 -8.89 1.65 -11.15
C ARG A 167 -8.69 1.70 -9.63
N SER A 168 -9.50 2.50 -8.92
CA SER A 168 -9.45 2.53 -7.46
C SER A 168 -9.96 1.23 -6.82
N VAL A 169 -9.38 0.87 -5.67
CA VAL A 169 -9.72 -0.31 -4.88
C VAL A 169 -9.99 0.10 -3.45
N ASN A 170 -11.18 -0.25 -2.94
CA ASN A 170 -11.63 0.11 -1.60
C ASN A 170 -11.92 -1.10 -0.71
N GLN A 171 -11.61 -2.31 -1.20
CA GLN A 171 -11.80 -3.54 -0.44
C GLN A 171 -10.52 -4.35 -0.47
N ALA A 172 -10.15 -4.90 0.68
CA ALA A 172 -8.98 -5.74 0.85
C ALA A 172 -9.29 -6.95 1.73
N VAL A 173 -8.57 -8.04 1.46
CA VAL A 173 -8.40 -9.18 2.36
C VAL A 173 -6.93 -9.22 2.72
N MET A 174 -6.60 -9.30 4.00
CA MET A 174 -5.23 -9.31 4.48
C MET A 174 -4.98 -10.53 5.36
N SER A 175 -3.85 -11.21 5.14
CA SER A 175 -3.38 -12.25 6.05
C SER A 175 -2.88 -11.63 7.35
N VAL A 176 -3.26 -12.23 8.47
CA VAL A 176 -2.78 -11.84 9.80
C VAL A 176 -2.21 -13.06 10.52
N PRO A 177 -1.18 -12.89 11.38
CA PRO A 177 -0.70 -13.97 12.23
C PRO A 177 -1.80 -14.48 13.16
N ALA A 178 -1.75 -15.79 13.50
CA ALA A 178 -2.74 -16.38 14.41
C ALA A 178 -2.69 -15.81 15.83
N GLU A 179 -1.55 -15.24 16.21
CA GLU A 179 -1.30 -14.65 17.54
C GLU A 179 -1.42 -13.11 17.53
N PHE A 180 -2.21 -12.59 16.65
CA PHE A 180 -2.37 -11.12 16.52
C PHE A 180 -3.44 -10.62 17.46
#